data_88be3efe7781b5b05646a5ee435c858a
#
_entry.id   88be3efe7781b5b05646a5ee435c858a
#
_cell.length_a   1.000
_cell.length_b   1.000
_cell.length_c   1.000
_cell.angle_alpha   90.00
_cell.angle_beta   90.00
_cell.angle_gamma   90.00
#
_symmetry.space_group_name_H-M   'P 1'
#
loop_
_entity.id
_entity.type
_entity.pdbx_description
1 polymer ?
#
loop_
_entity_poly.entity_id
_entity_poly.type
_entity_poly.pdbx_seq_one_letter_code
_entity_poly.pdbx_strand_id
1 'polypeptide(L)'
;MRQIVLSLLVCLGLSACGPRGLVRSEFAGRSNEGPKKVLVVPADFVITEVTFGKTEERVVPAERQASNTLSKHVLALGQKQSAFTVVDFAKLSKPHQEVLLQHRALFATMVSQLLLVKEDAVDVWETKQQYFDYSLGRGMAEVSTQTGAETAIFIVGKDKVRSTSRKVLDTFASVLPIGESLSAQPAAVAVGIVDLRSGDILMFDNEMATRKALTDDADVQAMGEAVLTDFRDTLKSREGGKTGGAK
;
A
#
# COMPACT_ATOMS: atom_id res chain seq x y z
N MET A 1 -22.60 10.77 44.88
CA MET A 1 -23.03 10.67 43.48
C MET A 1 -22.08 11.36 42.45
N ARG A 2 -21.02 12.02 42.87
CA ARG A 2 -20.07 12.74 41.94
C ARG A 2 -18.90 11.91 41.49
N GLN A 3 -18.58 10.79 42.12
CA GLN A 3 -17.41 9.95 41.80
C GLN A 3 -17.70 8.84 40.75
N ILE A 4 -18.95 8.52 40.49
CA ILE A 4 -19.34 7.44 39.52
C ILE A 4 -19.31 7.95 38.09
N VAL A 5 -19.49 9.26 37.85
CA VAL A 5 -19.52 9.86 36.52
C VAL A 5 -18.08 9.97 35.90
N LEU A 6 -17.06 10.08 36.77
CA LEU A 6 -15.67 10.23 36.28
C LEU A 6 -15.06 8.91 35.78
N SER A 7 -15.52 7.75 36.29
CA SER A 7 -15.04 6.44 35.84
C SER A 7 -15.63 6.00 34.49
N LEU A 8 -16.77 6.52 34.08
CA LEU A 8 -17.41 6.15 32.81
C LEU A 8 -16.82 6.88 31.61
N LEU A 9 -16.15 8.02 31.82
CA LEU A 9 -15.55 8.81 30.73
C LEU A 9 -14.17 8.31 30.28
N VAL A 10 -13.49 7.48 31.09
CA VAL A 10 -12.16 6.95 30.79
C VAL A 10 -12.23 5.70 29.89
N CYS A 11 -13.36 5.02 29.84
CA CYS A 11 -13.51 3.80 29.00
C CYS A 11 -13.85 4.05 27.54
N LEU A 12 -14.13 5.29 27.12
CA LEU A 12 -14.48 5.64 25.73
C LEU A 12 -13.26 6.00 24.84
N GLY A 13 -12.05 5.99 25.38
CA GLY A 13 -10.84 6.42 24.67
C GLY A 13 -9.98 5.29 24.07
N LEU A 14 -10.32 4.04 24.26
CA LEU A 14 -9.58 2.90 23.72
C LEU A 14 -10.31 2.30 22.51
N SER A 15 -10.63 3.13 21.53
CA SER A 15 -10.84 2.63 20.17
C SER A 15 -9.47 2.13 19.69
N ALA A 16 -9.21 0.84 19.92
CA ALA A 16 -8.07 0.17 19.36
C ALA A 16 -8.12 0.38 17.83
N CYS A 17 -7.27 1.25 17.30
CA CYS A 17 -6.94 1.24 15.89
C CYS A 17 -6.32 -0.15 15.61
N GLY A 18 -7.16 -1.12 15.25
CA GLY A 18 -6.71 -2.38 14.70
C GLY A 18 -5.89 -2.13 13.43
N PRO A 19 -5.06 -3.07 13.02
CA PRO A 19 -4.30 -2.93 11.78
C PRO A 19 -5.26 -2.66 10.63
N ARG A 20 -5.03 -1.56 9.90
CA ARG A 20 -5.89 -1.13 8.78
C ARG A 20 -5.75 -2.06 7.57
N GLY A 21 -4.66 -2.82 7.48
CA GLY A 21 -4.35 -3.71 6.36
C GLY A 21 -5.01 -5.08 6.46
N LEU A 22 -5.27 -5.71 5.32
CA LEU A 22 -5.61 -7.12 5.23
C LEU A 22 -4.38 -7.98 5.47
N VAL A 23 -4.49 -8.97 6.34
CA VAL A 23 -3.37 -9.84 6.71
C VAL A 23 -3.81 -11.30 6.64
N ARG A 24 -3.05 -12.12 5.93
CA ARG A 24 -3.29 -13.55 5.86
C ARG A 24 -3.14 -14.20 7.24
N SER A 25 -4.09 -15.04 7.63
CA SER A 25 -4.14 -15.65 8.97
C SER A 25 -2.88 -16.44 9.32
N GLU A 26 -2.34 -17.19 8.36
CA GLU A 26 -1.11 -17.96 8.51
C GLU A 26 0.12 -17.08 8.73
N PHE A 27 0.16 -15.95 8.06
CA PHE A 27 1.20 -14.92 8.27
C PHE A 27 1.00 -14.25 9.62
N ALA A 28 -0.25 -14.04 10.03
CA ALA A 28 -0.59 -13.56 11.36
C ALA A 28 -0.09 -14.48 12.47
N GLY A 29 -0.08 -15.79 12.26
CA GLY A 29 0.38 -16.79 13.23
C GLY A 29 1.89 -17.03 13.30
N ARG A 30 2.66 -16.67 12.28
CA ARG A 30 4.12 -16.80 12.25
C ARG A 30 4.75 -15.70 13.12
N SER A 31 4.79 -15.93 14.41
CA SER A 31 5.37 -15.00 15.37
C SER A 31 6.90 -15.00 15.30
N ASN A 32 7.51 -13.84 15.41
CA ASN A 32 8.88 -13.53 15.77
C ASN A 32 9.99 -13.73 14.72
N GLU A 33 9.74 -14.37 13.59
CA GLU A 33 10.71 -14.38 12.50
C GLU A 33 10.14 -13.56 11.34
N GLY A 34 10.30 -12.24 11.39
CA GLY A 34 10.06 -11.41 10.21
C GLY A 34 10.93 -11.90 9.03
N PRO A 35 10.55 -11.60 7.78
CA PRO A 35 11.34 -12.02 6.62
C PRO A 35 12.76 -11.51 6.74
N LYS A 36 13.75 -12.42 6.73
CA LYS A 36 15.17 -12.09 6.87
C LYS A 36 15.72 -11.33 5.66
N LYS A 37 15.18 -11.61 4.48
CA LYS A 37 15.51 -10.92 3.23
C LYS A 37 14.25 -10.55 2.46
N VAL A 38 14.16 -9.28 2.11
CA VAL A 38 13.01 -8.69 1.41
C VAL A 38 13.48 -8.08 0.10
N LEU A 39 12.76 -8.35 -0.97
CA LEU A 39 13.00 -7.75 -2.27
C LEU A 39 12.01 -6.61 -2.49
N VAL A 40 12.52 -5.41 -2.75
CA VAL A 40 11.69 -4.25 -3.08
C VAL A 40 11.63 -4.13 -4.60
N VAL A 41 10.45 -4.35 -5.17
CA VAL A 41 10.23 -4.18 -6.61
C VAL A 41 9.98 -2.69 -6.88
N PRO A 42 10.55 -2.10 -7.95
CA PRO A 42 10.28 -0.71 -8.29
C PRO A 42 8.77 -0.43 -8.34
N ALA A 43 8.34 0.65 -7.70
CA ALA A 43 6.94 1.02 -7.66
C ALA A 43 6.39 1.34 -9.06
N ASP A 44 5.10 1.10 -9.27
CA ASP A 44 4.40 1.41 -10.51
C ASP A 44 3.31 2.44 -10.27
N PHE A 45 3.48 3.61 -10.85
CA PHE A 45 2.52 4.68 -10.73
C PHE A 45 1.88 4.99 -12.09
N VAL A 46 0.57 5.25 -12.07
CA VAL A 46 -0.17 5.79 -13.20
C VAL A 46 -0.66 7.18 -12.80
N ILE A 47 -0.02 8.20 -13.34
CA ILE A 47 -0.37 9.60 -13.11
C ILE A 47 -0.92 10.18 -14.39
N THR A 48 -2.19 10.59 -14.35
CA THR A 48 -2.87 11.20 -15.50
C THR A 48 -3.16 12.66 -15.24
N GLU A 49 -2.90 13.51 -16.23
CA GLU A 49 -3.31 14.89 -16.22
C GLU A 49 -4.60 15.10 -17.01
N VAL A 50 -5.58 15.73 -16.39
CA VAL A 50 -6.82 16.09 -17.07
C VAL A 50 -6.68 17.49 -17.66
N THR A 51 -6.67 17.55 -18.99
CA THR A 51 -6.58 18.79 -19.74
C THR A 51 -7.94 19.50 -19.87
N PHE A 52 -7.93 20.72 -20.41
CA PHE A 52 -9.13 21.52 -20.61
C PHE A 52 -10.23 20.78 -21.43
N GLY A 53 -9.84 20.00 -22.43
CA GLY A 53 -10.76 19.22 -23.28
C GLY A 53 -11.30 17.94 -22.65
N LYS A 54 -11.10 17.70 -21.35
CA LYS A 54 -11.40 16.44 -20.64
C LYS A 54 -10.59 15.23 -21.15
N THR A 55 -9.56 15.45 -21.95
CA THR A 55 -8.62 14.40 -22.31
C THR A 55 -7.72 14.06 -21.13
N GLU A 56 -7.44 12.78 -20.98
CA GLU A 56 -6.52 12.28 -19.95
C GLU A 56 -5.21 11.89 -20.62
N GLU A 57 -4.11 12.48 -20.16
CA GLU A 57 -2.76 12.20 -20.68
C GLU A 57 -1.86 11.71 -19.54
N ARG A 58 -1.08 10.67 -19.81
CA ARG A 58 -0.12 10.15 -18.83
C ARG A 58 1.07 11.10 -18.65
N VAL A 59 1.43 11.34 -17.40
CA VAL A 59 2.57 12.20 -17.03
C VAL A 59 3.76 11.31 -16.66
N VAL A 60 4.35 10.66 -17.68
CA VAL A 60 5.45 9.69 -17.51
C VAL A 60 6.63 10.20 -16.67
N PRO A 61 7.07 11.47 -16.80
CA PRO A 61 8.13 12.00 -15.92
C PRO A 61 7.75 11.96 -14.44
N ALA A 62 6.50 12.34 -14.09
CA ALA A 62 6.03 12.31 -12.71
C ALA A 62 5.91 10.87 -12.18
N GLU A 63 5.45 9.92 -13.00
CA GLU A 63 5.40 8.50 -12.65
C GLU A 63 6.78 7.96 -12.26
N ARG A 64 7.81 8.29 -13.05
CA ARG A 64 9.20 7.90 -12.77
C ARG A 64 9.72 8.56 -11.50
N GLN A 65 9.44 9.83 -11.30
CA GLN A 65 9.84 10.56 -10.10
C GLN A 65 9.21 9.93 -8.85
N ALA A 66 7.89 9.72 -8.83
CA ALA A 66 7.19 9.09 -7.73
C ALA A 66 7.75 7.68 -7.42
N SER A 67 7.97 6.87 -8.45
CA SER A 67 8.56 5.53 -8.30
C SER A 67 9.94 5.58 -7.65
N ASN A 68 10.81 6.48 -8.11
CA ASN A 68 12.16 6.64 -7.57
C ASN A 68 12.14 7.14 -6.13
N THR A 69 11.30 8.13 -5.83
CA THR A 69 11.16 8.72 -4.49
C THR A 69 10.70 7.67 -3.50
N LEU A 70 9.63 6.92 -3.82
CA LEU A 70 9.12 5.90 -2.92
C LEU A 70 10.08 4.72 -2.76
N SER A 71 10.69 4.25 -3.85
CA SER A 71 11.67 3.16 -3.77
C SER A 71 12.86 3.52 -2.87
N LYS A 72 13.40 4.74 -2.99
CA LYS A 72 14.47 5.23 -2.10
C LYS A 72 14.01 5.29 -0.64
N HIS A 73 12.79 5.75 -0.40
CA HIS A 73 12.22 5.85 0.95
C HIS A 73 12.09 4.47 1.61
N VAL A 74 11.53 3.49 0.89
CA VAL A 74 11.40 2.10 1.37
C VAL A 74 12.75 1.47 1.68
N LEU A 75 13.74 1.67 0.80
CA LEU A 75 15.10 1.19 1.02
C LEU A 75 15.72 1.81 2.28
N ALA A 76 15.55 3.12 2.47
CA ALA A 76 16.06 3.82 3.65
C ALA A 76 15.40 3.35 4.95
N LEU A 77 14.09 3.08 4.94
CA LEU A 77 13.37 2.52 6.07
C LEU A 77 13.89 1.12 6.43
N GLY A 78 14.09 0.25 5.43
CA GLY A 78 14.64 -1.09 5.63
C GLY A 78 16.02 -1.07 6.29
N GLN A 79 16.90 -0.17 5.84
CA GLN A 79 18.24 -0.02 6.41
C GLN A 79 18.25 0.48 7.85
N LYS A 80 17.36 1.41 8.20
CA LYS A 80 17.26 1.97 9.55
C LYS A 80 16.76 0.97 10.60
N GLN A 81 15.93 0.02 10.21
CA GLN A 81 15.22 -0.82 11.17
C GLN A 81 15.94 -2.14 11.51
N SER A 82 17.02 -2.49 10.80
CA SER A 82 17.79 -3.75 11.01
C SER A 82 16.95 -5.05 11.01
N ALA A 83 15.64 -4.92 10.81
CA ALA A 83 14.70 -6.04 10.90
C ALA A 83 14.80 -6.99 9.70
N PHE A 84 15.24 -6.48 8.55
CA PHE A 84 15.39 -7.27 7.35
C PHE A 84 16.49 -6.73 6.42
N THR A 85 17.06 -7.61 5.63
CA THR A 85 18.03 -7.26 4.59
C THR A 85 17.29 -7.03 3.27
N VAL A 86 17.50 -5.86 2.66
CA VAL A 86 16.91 -5.56 1.36
C VAL A 86 17.76 -6.14 0.24
N VAL A 87 17.14 -6.91 -0.64
CA VAL A 87 17.73 -7.38 -1.89
C VAL A 87 17.50 -6.33 -2.97
N ASP A 88 18.59 -5.89 -3.60
CA ASP A 88 18.56 -4.87 -4.65
C ASP A 88 18.03 -5.45 -5.96
N PHE A 89 16.86 -4.96 -6.39
CA PHE A 89 16.23 -5.35 -7.65
C PHE A 89 17.15 -5.14 -8.87
N ALA A 90 17.95 -4.07 -8.89
CA ALA A 90 18.81 -3.77 -10.03
C ALA A 90 19.94 -4.79 -10.24
N LYS A 91 20.28 -5.56 -9.20
CA LYS A 91 21.30 -6.62 -9.26
C LYS A 91 20.77 -7.97 -9.74
N LEU A 92 19.46 -8.10 -9.92
CA LEU A 92 18.86 -9.32 -10.44
C LEU A 92 19.15 -9.49 -11.94
N SER A 93 19.13 -10.74 -12.39
CA SER A 93 19.18 -11.03 -13.83
C SER A 93 17.96 -10.46 -14.55
N LYS A 94 18.09 -10.14 -15.84
CA LYS A 94 16.98 -9.61 -16.64
C LYS A 94 15.72 -10.47 -16.59
N PRO A 95 15.79 -11.81 -16.77
CA PRO A 95 14.62 -12.66 -16.66
C PRO A 95 13.90 -12.55 -15.29
N HIS A 96 14.67 -12.45 -14.19
CA HIS A 96 14.07 -12.31 -12.85
C HIS A 96 13.42 -10.95 -12.64
N GLN A 97 14.03 -9.88 -13.19
CA GLN A 97 13.41 -8.56 -13.20
C GLN A 97 12.06 -8.60 -13.94
N GLU A 98 12.03 -9.22 -15.12
CA GLU A 98 10.81 -9.35 -15.94
C GLU A 98 9.71 -10.12 -15.23
N VAL A 99 10.04 -11.25 -14.61
CA VAL A 99 9.07 -12.04 -13.80
C VAL A 99 8.47 -11.20 -12.70
N LEU A 100 9.29 -10.47 -11.96
CA LEU A 100 8.80 -9.61 -10.87
C LEU A 100 7.93 -8.46 -11.37
N LEU A 101 8.30 -7.83 -12.49
CA LEU A 101 7.50 -6.77 -13.10
C LEU A 101 6.15 -7.27 -13.62
N GLN A 102 6.11 -8.48 -14.19
CA GLN A 102 4.86 -9.14 -14.58
C GLN A 102 3.94 -9.41 -13.38
N HIS A 103 4.51 -9.91 -12.27
CA HIS A 103 3.74 -10.15 -11.05
C HIS A 103 3.31 -8.84 -10.38
N ARG A 104 4.10 -7.77 -10.45
CA ARG A 104 3.66 -6.44 -10.04
C ARG A 104 2.46 -5.95 -10.86
N ALA A 105 2.49 -6.15 -12.18
CA ALA A 105 1.36 -5.79 -13.03
C ALA A 105 0.11 -6.63 -12.70
N LEU A 106 0.28 -7.93 -12.40
CA LEU A 106 -0.81 -8.77 -11.92
C LEU A 106 -1.35 -8.27 -10.57
N PHE A 107 -0.46 -7.93 -9.63
CA PHE A 107 -0.86 -7.32 -8.36
C PHE A 107 -1.67 -6.04 -8.59
N ALA A 108 -1.23 -5.15 -9.49
CA ALA A 108 -1.95 -3.93 -9.82
C ALA A 108 -3.39 -4.19 -10.30
N THR A 109 -3.61 -5.24 -11.09
CA THR A 109 -4.96 -5.63 -11.53
C THR A 109 -5.83 -6.17 -10.39
N MET A 110 -5.23 -6.76 -9.37
CA MET A 110 -5.94 -7.31 -8.22
C MET A 110 -6.30 -6.25 -7.16
N VAL A 111 -5.66 -5.09 -7.17
CA VAL A 111 -5.84 -4.05 -6.14
C VAL A 111 -7.31 -3.66 -5.98
N SER A 112 -8.07 -3.54 -7.06
CA SER A 112 -9.49 -3.21 -6.98
C SER A 112 -10.30 -4.26 -6.20
N GLN A 113 -10.01 -5.54 -6.39
CA GLN A 113 -10.64 -6.63 -5.64
C GLN A 113 -10.22 -6.64 -4.17
N LEU A 114 -8.94 -6.40 -3.91
CA LEU A 114 -8.41 -6.32 -2.55
C LEU A 114 -9.01 -5.16 -1.76
N LEU A 115 -9.26 -4.02 -2.42
CA LEU A 115 -9.95 -2.88 -1.82
C LEU A 115 -11.40 -3.23 -1.45
N LEU A 116 -12.15 -3.92 -2.33
CA LEU A 116 -13.51 -4.36 -2.02
C LEU A 116 -13.55 -5.29 -0.80
N VAL A 117 -12.58 -6.21 -0.69
CA VAL A 117 -12.45 -7.08 0.50
C VAL A 117 -12.14 -6.28 1.75
N LYS A 118 -11.23 -5.32 1.66
CA LYS A 118 -10.84 -4.46 2.79
C LYS A 118 -11.99 -3.59 3.29
N GLU A 119 -12.83 -3.11 2.38
CA GLU A 119 -14.00 -2.27 2.68
C GLU A 119 -15.25 -3.07 3.06
N ASP A 120 -15.13 -4.41 3.13
CA ASP A 120 -16.26 -5.32 3.42
C ASP A 120 -17.47 -5.09 2.49
N ALA A 121 -17.19 -4.89 1.21
CA ALA A 121 -18.19 -4.56 0.22
C ALA A 121 -19.13 -5.75 -0.05
N VAL A 122 -20.42 -5.46 -0.24
CA VAL A 122 -21.51 -6.46 -0.38
C VAL A 122 -21.29 -7.43 -1.56
N ASP A 123 -20.58 -7.00 -2.59
CA ASP A 123 -20.37 -7.80 -3.82
C ASP A 123 -19.15 -8.74 -3.75
N VAL A 124 -18.51 -8.87 -2.60
CA VAL A 124 -17.37 -9.78 -2.43
C VAL A 124 -17.87 -11.17 -2.04
N TRP A 125 -17.28 -12.21 -2.62
CA TRP A 125 -17.59 -13.59 -2.24
C TRP A 125 -17.38 -13.79 -0.73
N GLU A 126 -18.38 -14.33 -0.05
CA GLU A 126 -18.38 -14.53 1.39
C GLU A 126 -17.12 -15.27 1.90
N THR A 127 -16.62 -16.26 1.14
CA THR A 127 -15.38 -16.97 1.47
C THR A 127 -14.16 -16.07 1.46
N LYS A 128 -14.13 -15.02 0.62
CA LYS A 128 -13.02 -14.06 0.53
C LYS A 128 -13.08 -13.00 1.62
N GLN A 129 -14.26 -12.72 2.16
CA GLN A 129 -14.41 -11.89 3.36
C GLN A 129 -13.89 -12.61 4.61
N GLN A 130 -14.10 -13.93 4.70
CA GLN A 130 -13.64 -14.72 5.84
C GLN A 130 -12.15 -15.06 5.77
N TYR A 131 -11.62 -15.30 4.58
CA TYR A 131 -10.26 -15.77 4.36
C TYR A 131 -9.54 -14.90 3.33
N PHE A 132 -8.56 -14.14 3.79
CA PHE A 132 -7.66 -13.43 2.90
C PHE A 132 -6.62 -14.40 2.32
N ASP A 133 -6.97 -15.06 1.21
CA ASP A 133 -6.19 -16.15 0.58
C ASP A 133 -5.80 -15.85 -0.88
N TYR A 134 -5.61 -14.59 -1.22
CA TYR A 134 -5.19 -14.18 -2.56
C TYR A 134 -3.75 -14.59 -2.86
N SER A 135 -3.48 -14.96 -4.13
CA SER A 135 -2.16 -15.35 -4.59
C SER A 135 -1.91 -14.87 -6.03
N LEU A 136 -0.68 -14.49 -6.30
CA LEU A 136 -0.16 -14.16 -7.64
C LEU A 136 0.39 -15.39 -8.38
N GLY A 137 0.35 -16.58 -7.74
CA GLY A 137 0.90 -17.81 -8.29
C GLY A 137 2.42 -17.96 -8.10
N ARG A 138 2.91 -19.17 -8.34
CA ARG A 138 4.29 -19.60 -8.01
C ARG A 138 5.38 -19.13 -8.98
N GLY A 139 5.07 -18.23 -9.92
CA GLY A 139 6.02 -17.82 -10.95
C GLY A 139 7.31 -17.17 -10.44
N MET A 140 7.35 -16.73 -9.18
CA MET A 140 8.51 -16.06 -8.56
C MET A 140 9.40 -16.99 -7.73
N ALA A 141 9.11 -18.29 -7.63
CA ALA A 141 9.82 -19.21 -6.75
C ALA A 141 11.32 -19.32 -7.07
N GLU A 142 11.71 -19.23 -8.35
CA GLU A 142 13.09 -19.24 -8.75
C GLU A 142 13.86 -17.99 -8.27
N VAL A 143 13.23 -16.82 -8.29
CA VAL A 143 13.81 -15.59 -7.73
C VAL A 143 14.12 -15.78 -6.25
N SER A 144 13.22 -16.38 -5.48
CA SER A 144 13.45 -16.72 -4.06
C SER A 144 14.68 -17.63 -3.91
N THR A 145 14.77 -18.67 -4.71
CA THR A 145 15.86 -19.66 -4.63
C THR A 145 17.21 -19.01 -4.89
N GLN A 146 17.33 -18.14 -5.90
CA GLN A 146 18.59 -17.53 -6.28
C GLN A 146 19.02 -16.39 -5.37
N THR A 147 18.08 -15.61 -4.86
CA THR A 147 18.39 -14.43 -4.02
C THR A 147 18.38 -14.74 -2.53
N GLY A 148 17.73 -15.82 -2.13
CA GLY A 148 17.42 -16.11 -0.75
C GLY A 148 16.41 -15.11 -0.14
N ALA A 149 15.75 -14.29 -0.96
CA ALA A 149 14.66 -13.45 -0.51
C ALA A 149 13.40 -14.29 -0.26
N GLU A 150 12.74 -14.07 0.86
CA GLU A 150 11.52 -14.79 1.24
C GLU A 150 10.28 -14.08 0.72
N THR A 151 10.31 -12.74 0.73
CA THR A 151 9.16 -11.91 0.33
C THR A 151 9.57 -10.81 -0.64
N ALA A 152 8.60 -10.36 -1.43
CA ALA A 152 8.67 -9.15 -2.23
C ALA A 152 7.66 -8.11 -1.76
N ILE A 153 8.05 -6.84 -1.83
CA ILE A 153 7.15 -5.70 -1.65
C ILE A 153 6.79 -5.17 -3.03
N PHE A 154 5.51 -5.25 -3.37
CA PHE A 154 4.93 -4.63 -4.55
C PHE A 154 4.21 -3.35 -4.16
N ILE A 155 4.47 -2.27 -4.90
CA ILE A 155 3.88 -0.97 -4.67
C ILE A 155 3.31 -0.48 -5.99
N VAL A 156 2.05 -0.08 -5.96
CA VAL A 156 1.36 0.51 -7.11
C VAL A 156 0.60 1.75 -6.66
N GLY A 157 0.44 2.71 -7.55
CA GLY A 157 -0.30 3.92 -7.21
C GLY A 157 -0.97 4.54 -8.41
N LYS A 158 -1.99 5.34 -8.12
CA LYS A 158 -2.76 6.05 -9.14
C LYS A 158 -3.06 7.45 -8.66
N ASP A 159 -2.90 8.43 -9.57
CA ASP A 159 -3.28 9.80 -9.32
C ASP A 159 -3.89 10.42 -10.57
N LYS A 160 -4.80 11.35 -10.37
CA LYS A 160 -5.43 12.11 -11.42
C LYS A 160 -5.32 13.60 -11.12
N VAL A 161 -4.31 14.22 -11.71
CA VAL A 161 -4.00 15.63 -11.49
C VAL A 161 -4.71 16.51 -12.52
N ARG A 162 -4.99 17.74 -12.14
CA ARG A 162 -5.57 18.74 -13.04
C ARG A 162 -4.47 19.62 -13.62
N SER A 163 -4.54 19.90 -14.92
CA SER A 163 -3.64 20.86 -15.55
C SER A 163 -3.76 22.24 -14.90
N THR A 164 -2.70 23.02 -14.97
CA THR A 164 -2.70 24.39 -14.44
C THR A 164 -3.80 25.23 -15.06
N SER A 165 -4.01 25.10 -16.37
CA SER A 165 -5.07 25.80 -17.12
C SER A 165 -6.46 25.46 -16.57
N ARG A 166 -6.68 24.17 -16.22
CA ARG A 166 -7.94 23.73 -15.64
C ARG A 166 -8.13 24.17 -14.19
N LYS A 167 -7.07 24.22 -13.38
CA LYS A 167 -7.13 24.76 -12.01
C LYS A 167 -7.59 26.21 -12.00
N VAL A 168 -7.08 27.02 -12.92
CA VAL A 168 -7.49 28.42 -13.09
C VAL A 168 -8.98 28.51 -13.45
N LEU A 169 -9.43 27.69 -14.41
CA LEU A 169 -10.83 27.68 -14.82
C LEU A 169 -11.78 27.23 -13.70
N ASP A 170 -11.43 26.14 -12.98
CA ASP A 170 -12.21 25.66 -11.85
C ASP A 170 -12.31 26.71 -10.73
N THR A 171 -11.27 27.53 -10.54
CA THR A 171 -11.29 28.67 -9.61
C THR A 171 -12.27 29.74 -10.07
N PHE A 172 -12.32 30.05 -11.37
CA PHE A 172 -13.32 30.98 -11.91
C PHE A 172 -14.74 30.39 -11.89
N ALA A 173 -14.88 29.09 -12.19
CA ALA A 173 -16.16 28.40 -12.17
C ALA A 173 -16.76 28.25 -10.76
N SER A 174 -15.93 28.19 -9.72
CA SER A 174 -16.39 28.13 -8.32
C SER A 174 -17.06 29.41 -7.84
N VAL A 175 -16.84 30.53 -8.53
CA VAL A 175 -17.47 31.83 -8.28
C VAL A 175 -18.85 31.94 -8.98
N LEU A 176 -19.09 31.10 -9.98
CA LEU A 176 -20.35 31.04 -10.71
C LEU A 176 -21.11 29.76 -10.32
N PRO A 177 -22.40 29.81 -9.99
CA PRO A 177 -23.19 28.64 -9.56
C PRO A 177 -23.47 27.64 -10.71
N ILE A 178 -22.63 27.59 -11.71
CA ILE A 178 -22.80 26.80 -12.93
C ILE A 178 -21.60 25.86 -13.06
N GLY A 179 -21.73 24.63 -12.55
CA GLY A 179 -20.75 23.61 -12.87
C GLY A 179 -20.66 22.52 -11.82
N GLU A 180 -20.90 21.29 -12.21
CA GLU A 180 -20.53 20.12 -11.41
C GLU A 180 -19.04 20.23 -11.09
N SER A 181 -18.75 20.44 -9.82
CA SER A 181 -17.41 20.25 -9.28
C SER A 181 -17.01 18.79 -9.57
N LEU A 182 -16.25 18.57 -10.63
CA LEU A 182 -15.61 17.29 -10.85
C LEU A 182 -14.71 17.05 -9.65
N SER A 183 -15.20 16.26 -8.70
CA SER A 183 -14.46 15.89 -7.50
C SER A 183 -13.08 15.36 -7.91
N ALA A 184 -12.03 15.94 -7.34
CA ALA A 184 -10.70 15.40 -7.52
C ALA A 184 -10.70 13.95 -7.05
N GLN A 185 -10.32 13.02 -7.90
CA GLN A 185 -10.12 11.66 -7.45
C GLN A 185 -8.95 11.67 -6.48
N PRO A 186 -9.05 10.95 -5.34
CA PRO A 186 -7.94 10.90 -4.40
C PRO A 186 -6.73 10.22 -5.04
N ALA A 187 -5.54 10.72 -4.73
CA ALA A 187 -4.32 9.97 -4.96
C ALA A 187 -4.36 8.69 -4.14
N ALA A 188 -3.96 7.57 -4.71
CA ALA A 188 -3.99 6.28 -4.05
C ALA A 188 -2.65 5.57 -4.21
N VAL A 189 -2.18 4.97 -3.12
CA VAL A 189 -1.02 4.07 -3.09
C VAL A 189 -1.45 2.77 -2.43
N ALA A 190 -1.13 1.64 -3.05
CA ALA A 190 -1.37 0.32 -2.50
C ALA A 190 -0.06 -0.46 -2.40
N VAL A 191 0.08 -1.21 -1.32
CA VAL A 191 1.25 -2.05 -1.04
C VAL A 191 0.81 -3.48 -0.77
N GLY A 192 1.49 -4.43 -1.41
CA GLY A 192 1.35 -5.85 -1.16
C GLY A 192 2.67 -6.47 -0.72
N ILE A 193 2.64 -7.28 0.32
CA ILE A 193 3.75 -8.15 0.72
C ILE A 193 3.43 -9.54 0.26
N VAL A 194 4.28 -10.10 -0.55
CA VAL A 194 4.05 -11.36 -1.26
C VAL A 194 5.15 -12.36 -0.93
N ASP A 195 4.77 -13.58 -0.58
CA ASP A 195 5.70 -14.71 -0.48
C ASP A 195 6.22 -15.08 -1.88
N LEU A 196 7.53 -15.05 -2.07
CA LEU A 196 8.12 -15.31 -3.39
C LEU A 196 8.02 -16.77 -3.83
N ARG A 197 7.88 -17.72 -2.91
CA ARG A 197 7.81 -19.16 -3.23
C ARG A 197 6.41 -19.60 -3.64
N SER A 198 5.40 -19.15 -2.88
CA SER A 198 4.01 -19.54 -3.14
C SER A 198 3.28 -18.51 -4.01
N GLY A 199 3.73 -17.27 -4.02
CA GLY A 199 3.04 -16.14 -4.63
C GLY A 199 1.89 -15.59 -3.78
N ASP A 200 1.73 -16.08 -2.57
CA ASP A 200 0.64 -15.66 -1.69
C ASP A 200 0.81 -14.22 -1.24
N ILE A 201 -0.26 -13.45 -1.31
CA ILE A 201 -0.31 -12.11 -0.74
C ILE A 201 -0.46 -12.27 0.78
N LEU A 202 0.59 -11.97 1.51
CA LEU A 202 0.66 -12.10 2.96
C LEU A 202 0.00 -10.93 3.67
N MET A 203 0.14 -9.75 3.08
CA MET A 203 -0.44 -8.51 3.57
C MET A 203 -0.77 -7.59 2.40
N PHE A 204 -1.86 -6.87 2.53
CA PHE A 204 -2.27 -5.80 1.63
C PHE A 204 -2.71 -4.58 2.43
N ASP A 205 -2.24 -3.42 2.03
CA ASP A 205 -2.72 -2.16 2.57
C ASP A 205 -2.73 -1.06 1.51
N ASN A 206 -3.47 0.01 1.78
CA ASN A 206 -3.58 1.16 0.88
C ASN A 206 -3.79 2.46 1.65
N GLU A 207 -3.30 3.54 1.07
CA GLU A 207 -3.56 4.91 1.50
C GLU A 207 -4.24 5.66 0.36
N MET A 208 -5.32 6.37 0.69
CA MET A 208 -6.00 7.28 -0.21
C MET A 208 -6.05 8.69 0.38
N ALA A 209 -5.64 9.68 -0.37
CA ALA A 209 -5.57 11.05 0.11
C ALA A 209 -6.10 12.06 -0.93
N THR A 210 -7.11 12.83 -0.56
CA THR A 210 -7.74 13.84 -1.44
C THR A 210 -6.93 15.12 -1.55
N ARG A 211 -5.99 15.36 -0.63
CA ARG A 211 -5.18 16.58 -0.55
C ARG A 211 -3.70 16.37 -0.86
N LYS A 212 -3.33 15.16 -1.23
CA LYS A 212 -1.96 14.79 -1.62
C LYS A 212 -1.91 14.50 -3.10
N ALA A 213 -0.74 14.70 -3.71
CA ALA A 213 -0.51 14.42 -5.13
C ALA A 213 0.75 13.57 -5.31
N LEU A 214 0.67 12.55 -6.15
CA LEU A 214 1.84 11.72 -6.50
C LEU A 214 2.85 12.45 -7.40
N THR A 215 2.56 13.70 -7.78
CA THR A 215 3.51 14.61 -8.45
C THR A 215 4.40 15.37 -7.45
N ASP A 216 4.14 15.27 -6.15
CA ASP A 216 4.92 15.90 -5.09
C ASP A 216 5.67 14.86 -4.28
N ASP A 217 7.00 15.02 -4.14
CA ASP A 217 7.86 14.04 -3.46
C ASP A 217 7.54 13.89 -1.97
N ALA A 218 7.16 14.97 -1.30
CA ALA A 218 6.81 14.92 0.12
C ALA A 218 5.49 14.16 0.34
N ASP A 219 4.53 14.36 -0.54
CA ASP A 219 3.26 13.63 -0.52
C ASP A 219 3.46 12.13 -0.81
N VAL A 220 4.30 11.79 -1.80
CA VAL A 220 4.67 10.40 -2.12
C VAL A 220 5.32 9.72 -0.91
N GLN A 221 6.27 10.39 -0.24
CA GLN A 221 6.90 9.86 0.96
C GLN A 221 5.90 9.68 2.09
N ALA A 222 5.06 10.67 2.35
CA ALA A 222 4.07 10.61 3.43
C ALA A 222 3.02 9.49 3.21
N MET A 223 2.57 9.29 1.97
CA MET A 223 1.66 8.19 1.65
C MET A 223 2.35 6.82 1.78
N GLY A 224 3.57 6.71 1.30
CA GLY A 224 4.38 5.50 1.45
C GLY A 224 4.68 5.18 2.92
N GLU A 225 4.99 6.18 3.74
CA GLU A 225 5.23 5.99 5.17
C GLU A 225 3.97 5.54 5.91
N ALA A 226 2.80 6.09 5.57
CA ALA A 226 1.53 5.68 6.17
C ALA A 226 1.29 4.18 5.98
N VAL A 227 1.34 3.69 4.72
CA VAL A 227 1.13 2.27 4.40
C VAL A 227 2.19 1.37 5.04
N LEU A 228 3.47 1.77 5.01
CA LEU A 228 4.56 0.98 5.58
C LEU A 228 4.57 1.01 7.12
N THR A 229 4.03 2.05 7.75
CA THR A 229 3.86 2.11 9.20
C THR A 229 2.82 1.13 9.66
N ASP A 230 1.68 1.04 8.98
CA ASP A 230 0.64 0.05 9.27
C ASP A 230 1.18 -1.38 9.15
N PHE A 231 2.04 -1.63 8.15
CA PHE A 231 2.78 -2.89 8.04
C PHE A 231 3.68 -3.17 9.25
N ARG A 232 4.50 -2.21 9.61
CA ARG A 232 5.40 -2.30 10.78
C ARG A 232 4.63 -2.56 12.07
N ASP A 233 3.53 -1.85 12.27
CA ASP A 233 2.73 -1.96 13.50
C ASP A 233 1.96 -3.29 13.53
N THR A 234 1.55 -3.81 12.39
CA THR A 234 1.04 -5.17 12.26
C THR A 234 2.08 -6.22 12.66
N LEU A 235 3.33 -6.06 12.29
CA LEU A 235 4.42 -6.96 12.72
C LEU A 235 4.69 -6.86 14.23
N LYS A 236 4.69 -5.65 14.81
CA LYS A 236 4.98 -5.40 16.24
C LYS A 236 3.85 -5.83 17.18
N SER A 237 2.58 -5.63 16.80
CA SER A 237 1.43 -6.00 17.64
C SER A 237 1.39 -7.50 17.93
N ARG A 238 2.08 -8.31 17.14
CA ARG A 238 2.24 -9.76 17.30
C ARG A 238 3.27 -10.15 18.35
N GLU A 239 4.24 -9.30 18.61
CA GLU A 239 5.23 -9.52 19.67
C GLU A 239 4.62 -9.33 21.07
N GLY A 240 3.67 -8.39 21.22
CA GLY A 240 3.02 -8.07 22.50
C GLY A 240 1.93 -9.03 22.96
N GLY A 241 1.34 -9.83 22.08
CA GLY A 241 0.19 -10.69 22.40
C GLY A 241 0.51 -11.97 23.18
N LYS A 242 1.77 -12.33 23.37
CA LYS A 242 2.19 -13.59 24.02
C LYS A 242 2.40 -13.52 25.53
N THR A 243 2.33 -12.35 26.14
CA THR A 243 2.61 -12.21 27.60
C THR A 243 1.38 -12.29 28.51
N GLY A 244 0.18 -12.53 27.96
CA GLY A 244 -1.10 -12.48 28.70
C GLY A 244 -1.82 -13.81 28.96
N GLY A 245 -1.22 -14.96 28.67
CA GLY A 245 -1.92 -16.25 28.72
C GLY A 245 -1.23 -17.37 29.47
N ALA A 246 -0.77 -17.12 30.72
CA ALA A 246 -0.39 -18.20 31.64
C ALA A 246 -0.63 -17.75 33.08
N LYS A 247 -1.85 -17.96 33.55
CA LYS A 247 -2.15 -18.18 34.99
C LYS A 247 -3.43 -19.01 35.09
#